data_396a48f1f80127d45ea4d6d6c84f6641
#
_entry.id   396a48f1f80127d45ea4d6d6c84f6641
#
_cell.length_a   1.000
_cell.length_b   1.000
_cell.length_c   1.000
_cell.angle_alpha   90.00
_cell.angle_beta   90.00
_cell.angle_gamma   90.00
#
_symmetry.space_group_name_H-M   'P 1'
#
loop_
_entity.id
_entity.type
_entity.pdbx_description
1 polymer ?
#
loop_
_entity_poly.entity_id
_entity_poly.type
_entity_poly.pdbx_seq_one_letter_code
_entity_poly.pdbx_strand_id
1 'polypeptide(L)'
;MRLVLLHGLGQTAASWEETIANFPNDWHIHTPSLFRNEGLLTYDQLYDAFVQESESYSEPFHLCGVSLGAIIACQYAVEHPSKVKSLIVIGVQLKPSTFLLKLQNHH
;
A
#
# COMPACT_ATOMS: atom_id res chain seq x y z
N MET A 1 -5.16 -10.54 13.43
CA MET A 1 -5.01 -10.46 11.98
C MET A 1 -4.47 -9.08 11.62
N ARG A 2 -3.48 -9.02 10.77
CA ARG A 2 -2.85 -7.74 10.42
C ARG A 2 -3.31 -7.27 9.06
N LEU A 3 -3.75 -6.03 8.99
CA LEU A 3 -4.18 -5.38 7.77
C LEU A 3 -3.37 -4.10 7.56
N VAL A 4 -2.81 -3.93 6.38
CA VAL A 4 -2.05 -2.73 6.02
C VAL A 4 -2.86 -1.97 4.97
N LEU A 5 -3.16 -0.69 5.25
CA LEU A 5 -3.96 0.17 4.37
C LEU A 5 -3.06 1.26 3.79
N LEU A 6 -2.94 1.29 2.46
CA LEU A 6 -2.16 2.31 1.76
C LEU A 6 -3.10 3.33 1.13
N HIS A 7 -2.93 4.59 1.51
CA HIS A 7 -3.80 5.67 1.02
C HIS A 7 -3.43 6.13 -0.39
N GLY A 8 -4.35 6.83 -1.02
CA GLY A 8 -4.15 7.39 -2.35
C GLY A 8 -3.53 8.78 -2.31
N LEU A 9 -3.27 9.32 -3.49
CA LEU A 9 -2.76 10.67 -3.66
C LEU A 9 -3.78 11.67 -3.11
N GLY A 10 -3.30 12.64 -2.34
CA GLY A 10 -4.15 13.64 -1.71
C GLY A 10 -4.85 13.18 -0.44
N GLN A 11 -4.62 11.94 -0.03
CA GLN A 11 -5.14 11.40 1.21
C GLN A 11 -4.01 11.21 2.21
N THR A 12 -4.38 11.04 3.47
CA THR A 12 -3.42 10.75 4.54
C THR A 12 -3.87 9.51 5.30
N ALA A 13 -3.02 9.05 6.21
CA ALA A 13 -3.38 7.93 7.08
C ALA A 13 -4.67 8.22 7.85
N ALA A 14 -4.93 9.49 8.20
CA ALA A 14 -6.14 9.89 8.90
C ALA A 14 -7.42 9.62 8.11
N SER A 15 -7.33 9.54 6.78
CA SER A 15 -8.47 9.21 5.92
C SER A 15 -9.09 7.85 6.24
N TRP A 16 -8.34 6.98 6.92
CA TRP A 16 -8.78 5.63 7.24
C TRP A 16 -9.47 5.51 8.61
N GLU A 17 -9.52 6.59 9.39
CA GLU A 17 -10.01 6.52 10.77
C GLU A 17 -11.42 5.95 10.88
N GLU A 18 -12.33 6.41 10.03
CA GLU A 18 -13.71 5.93 10.05
C GLU A 18 -13.79 4.47 9.63
N THR A 19 -13.02 4.09 8.63
CA THR A 19 -12.95 2.70 8.17
C THR A 19 -12.42 1.79 9.27
N ILE A 20 -11.35 2.22 9.93
CA ILE A 20 -10.72 1.45 11.00
C ILE A 20 -11.68 1.22 12.15
N ALA A 21 -12.49 2.21 12.48
CA ALA A 21 -13.45 2.11 13.58
C ALA A 21 -14.48 0.99 13.38
N ASN A 22 -14.69 0.56 12.15
CA ASN A 22 -15.65 -0.49 11.82
C ASN A 22 -15.04 -1.90 11.81
N PHE A 23 -13.73 -2.02 12.00
CA PHE A 23 -13.09 -3.33 12.06
C PHE A 23 -13.17 -3.93 13.45
N PRO A 24 -13.13 -5.27 13.56
CA PRO A 24 -13.07 -5.92 14.88
C PRO A 24 -11.83 -5.47 15.66
N ASN A 25 -11.97 -5.38 16.97
CA ASN A 25 -10.91 -4.88 17.84
C ASN A 25 -9.66 -5.77 17.89
N ASP A 26 -9.78 -7.02 17.48
CA ASP A 26 -8.64 -7.95 17.46
C ASP A 26 -7.80 -7.85 16.20
N TRP A 27 -8.15 -6.96 15.29
CA TRP A 27 -7.36 -6.72 14.09
C TRP A 27 -6.28 -5.69 14.35
N HIS A 28 -5.06 -5.99 13.93
CA HIS A 28 -3.96 -5.02 13.94
C HIS A 28 -3.92 -4.29 12.60
N ILE A 29 -4.25 -3.01 12.63
CA ILE A 29 -4.37 -2.21 11.42
C ILE A 29 -3.25 -1.18 11.38
N HIS A 30 -2.48 -1.19 10.27
CA HIS A 30 -1.40 -0.25 10.02
C HIS A 30 -1.79 0.64 8.85
N THR A 31 -1.64 1.94 9.04
CA THR A 31 -1.92 2.92 7.99
C THR A 31 -0.67 3.77 7.74
N PRO A 32 0.32 3.24 7.02
CA PRO A 32 1.54 3.99 6.76
C PRO A 32 1.26 5.28 6.03
N SER A 33 1.95 6.35 6.44
CA SER A 33 1.86 7.63 5.75
C SER A 33 2.88 7.64 4.62
N LEU A 34 2.41 7.61 3.39
CA LEU A 34 3.28 7.56 2.22
C LEU A 34 3.94 8.91 1.91
N PHE A 35 3.31 10.01 2.33
CA PHE A 35 3.80 11.36 2.03
C PHE A 35 4.32 12.03 3.30
N ARG A 36 5.24 11.37 4.01
CA ARG A 36 5.78 11.88 5.26
C ARG A 36 6.70 13.08 5.07
N ASN A 37 7.43 13.08 3.99
CA ASN A 37 8.45 14.09 3.74
C ASN A 37 7.89 15.20 2.88
N GLU A 38 8.20 16.44 3.26
CA GLU A 38 7.88 17.58 2.42
C GLU A 38 8.88 17.62 1.29
N GLY A 39 8.41 17.35 0.09
CA GLY A 39 9.26 17.38 -1.07
C GLY A 39 8.70 16.51 -2.17
N LEU A 40 9.28 16.64 -3.34
CA LEU A 40 8.89 15.83 -4.49
C LEU A 40 9.47 14.43 -4.32
N LEU A 41 8.60 13.46 -4.05
CA LEU A 41 8.97 12.07 -3.98
C LEU A 41 8.62 11.39 -5.28
N THR A 42 9.57 10.63 -5.80
CA THR A 42 9.29 9.78 -6.95
C THR A 42 8.50 8.57 -6.50
N TYR A 43 7.86 7.90 -7.45
CA TYR A 43 7.18 6.64 -7.15
C TYR A 43 8.14 5.63 -6.51
N ASP A 44 9.36 5.52 -7.03
CA ASP A 44 10.34 4.57 -6.52
C ASP A 44 10.69 4.86 -5.06
N GLN A 45 10.80 6.14 -4.71
CA GLN A 45 11.08 6.53 -3.32
C GLN A 45 9.92 6.15 -2.40
N LEU A 46 8.69 6.36 -2.85
CA LEU A 46 7.51 5.98 -2.08
C LEU A 46 7.45 4.47 -1.91
N TYR A 47 7.69 3.73 -2.97
CA TYR A 47 7.68 2.28 -2.92
C TYR A 47 8.77 1.76 -1.97
N ASP A 48 9.99 2.26 -2.10
CA ASP A 48 11.10 1.84 -1.25
C ASP A 48 10.83 2.14 0.22
N ALA A 49 10.21 3.29 0.51
CA ALA A 49 9.85 3.64 1.87
C ALA A 49 8.86 2.63 2.45
N PHE A 50 7.89 2.20 1.65
CA PHE A 50 6.95 1.18 2.11
C PHE A 50 7.63 -0.17 2.33
N VAL A 51 8.53 -0.57 1.44
CA VAL A 51 9.28 -1.82 1.60
C VAL A 51 10.06 -1.81 2.91
N GLN A 52 10.73 -0.70 3.21
CA GLN A 52 11.48 -0.58 4.46
C GLN A 52 10.57 -0.67 5.69
N GLU A 53 9.42 -0.01 5.64
CA GLU A 53 8.47 -0.08 6.76
C GLU A 53 7.93 -1.50 6.93
N SER A 54 7.66 -2.20 5.84
CA SER A 54 7.14 -3.56 5.87
C SER A 54 8.11 -4.56 6.51
N GLU A 55 9.39 -4.26 6.52
CA GLU A 55 10.38 -5.13 7.15
C GLU A 55 10.15 -5.27 8.66
N SER A 56 9.48 -4.29 9.27
CA SER A 56 9.13 -4.36 10.69
C SER A 56 7.95 -5.29 10.97
N TYR A 57 7.22 -5.70 9.93
CA TYR A 57 6.08 -6.61 10.08
C TYR A 57 6.58 -8.05 10.09
N SER A 58 6.48 -8.71 11.23
CA SER A 58 7.08 -10.04 11.43
C SER A 58 6.32 -11.17 10.73
N GLU A 59 5.06 -10.93 10.36
CA GLU A 59 4.21 -11.95 9.76
C GLU A 59 3.57 -11.45 8.48
N PRO A 60 3.18 -12.37 7.59
CA PRO A 60 2.41 -11.97 6.40
C PRO A 60 1.13 -11.23 6.79
N PHE A 61 0.70 -10.33 5.94
CA PHE A 61 -0.41 -9.43 6.24
C PHE A 61 -1.36 -9.31 5.05
N HIS A 62 -2.56 -8.83 5.34
CA HIS A 62 -3.54 -8.45 4.31
C HIS A 62 -3.20 -7.04 3.87
N LEU A 63 -3.18 -6.80 2.57
CA LEU A 63 -2.76 -5.52 2.01
C LEU A 63 -3.90 -4.90 1.21
N CYS A 64 -4.25 -3.66 1.54
CA CYS A 64 -5.29 -2.92 0.84
C CYS A 64 -4.70 -1.59 0.38
N GLY A 65 -4.91 -1.23 -0.88
CA GLY A 65 -4.45 0.04 -1.41
C GLY A 65 -5.53 0.76 -2.19
N VAL A 66 -5.52 2.08 -2.12
CA VAL A 66 -6.46 2.94 -2.83
C VAL A 66 -5.68 3.86 -3.76
N SER A 67 -6.08 3.91 -5.04
CA SER A 67 -5.47 4.79 -6.04
C SER A 67 -3.96 4.56 -6.13
N LEU A 68 -3.12 5.54 -5.81
CA LEU A 68 -1.66 5.36 -5.82
C LEU A 68 -1.22 4.25 -4.86
N GLY A 69 -1.87 4.16 -3.71
CA GLY A 69 -1.61 3.07 -2.77
C GLY A 69 -1.89 1.70 -3.38
N ALA A 70 -2.87 1.60 -4.28
CA ALA A 70 -3.16 0.35 -4.97
C ALA A 70 -2.03 -0.06 -5.91
N ILE A 71 -1.39 0.90 -6.58
CA ILE A 71 -0.24 0.61 -7.45
C ILE A 71 0.91 0.05 -6.63
N ILE A 72 1.21 0.70 -5.51
CA ILE A 72 2.27 0.27 -4.60
C ILE A 72 1.94 -1.13 -4.06
N ALA A 73 0.69 -1.36 -3.66
CA ALA A 73 0.27 -2.65 -3.12
C ALA A 73 0.42 -3.77 -4.14
N CYS A 74 0.04 -3.51 -5.40
CA CYS A 74 0.17 -4.52 -6.46
C CYS A 74 1.63 -4.86 -6.73
N GLN A 75 2.50 -3.86 -6.83
CA GLN A 75 3.92 -4.11 -7.05
C GLN A 75 4.51 -4.88 -5.88
N TYR A 76 4.17 -4.48 -4.67
CA TYR A 76 4.65 -5.17 -3.47
C TYR A 76 4.24 -6.63 -3.45
N ALA A 77 2.98 -6.92 -3.79
CA ALA A 77 2.48 -8.30 -3.81
C ALA A 77 3.19 -9.15 -4.85
N VAL A 78 3.56 -8.56 -5.99
CA VAL A 78 4.29 -9.27 -7.04
C VAL A 78 5.73 -9.57 -6.60
N GLU A 79 6.38 -8.60 -5.95
CA GLU A 79 7.78 -8.72 -5.58
C GLU A 79 7.98 -9.45 -4.25
N HIS A 80 6.97 -9.43 -3.37
CA HIS A 80 7.04 -10.04 -2.05
C HIS A 80 5.83 -10.93 -1.77
N PRO A 81 5.59 -11.96 -2.61
CA PRO A 81 4.36 -12.75 -2.49
C PRO A 81 4.24 -13.50 -1.16
N SER A 82 5.35 -13.85 -0.55
CA SER A 82 5.31 -14.57 0.74
C SER A 82 4.89 -13.67 1.90
N LYS A 83 4.90 -12.35 1.71
CA LYS A 83 4.52 -11.38 2.73
C LYS A 83 3.05 -11.00 2.69
N VAL A 84 2.35 -11.29 1.60
CA VAL A 84 0.98 -10.82 1.39
C VAL A 84 0.02 -12.00 1.42
N LYS A 85 -0.88 -12.01 2.41
CA LYS A 85 -1.91 -13.03 2.52
C LYS A 85 -3.05 -12.80 1.54
N SER A 86 -3.44 -11.55 1.37
CA SER A 86 -4.47 -11.17 0.41
C SER A 86 -4.21 -9.73 -0.05
N LEU A 87 -4.70 -9.41 -1.23
CA LEU A 87 -4.54 -8.10 -1.83
C LEU A 87 -5.91 -7.57 -2.22
N ILE A 88 -6.21 -6.35 -1.75
CA ILE A 88 -7.45 -5.65 -2.09
C ILE A 88 -7.06 -4.32 -2.71
N VAL A 89 -7.57 -4.02 -3.91
CA VAL A 89 -7.30 -2.75 -4.57
C VAL A 89 -8.62 -2.05 -4.84
N ILE A 90 -8.65 -0.74 -4.56
CA ILE A 90 -9.86 0.07 -4.64
C ILE A 90 -9.59 1.31 -5.48
N GLY A 91 -10.51 1.60 -6.39
CA GLY A 91 -10.50 2.86 -7.12
C GLY A 91 -9.30 3.06 -8.03
N VAL A 92 -8.76 1.98 -8.59
CA VAL A 92 -7.64 2.10 -9.54
C VAL A 92 -8.19 2.53 -10.87
N GLN A 93 -7.91 3.78 -11.26
CA GLN A 93 -8.31 4.32 -12.55
C GLN A 93 -7.10 4.40 -13.48
N LEU A 94 -6.38 3.31 -13.58
CA LEU A 94 -5.21 3.23 -14.44
C LEU A 94 -5.55 2.48 -15.71
N LYS A 95 -5.03 2.98 -16.81
CA LYS A 95 -5.07 2.21 -18.04
C LYS A 95 -4.20 0.95 -17.81
N PRO A 96 -4.71 -0.24 -18.13
CA PRO A 96 -3.93 -1.47 -17.92
C PRO A 96 -2.54 -1.43 -18.53
N SER A 97 -2.39 -0.78 -19.69
CA SER A 97 -1.10 -0.64 -20.34
C SER A 97 -0.09 0.15 -19.51
N THR A 98 -0.55 1.23 -18.85
CA THR A 98 0.32 2.04 -17.99
C THR A 98 0.77 1.24 -16.77
N PHE A 99 -0.14 0.48 -16.18
CA PHE A 99 0.16 -0.37 -15.03
C PHE A 99 1.20 -1.43 -15.40
N LEU A 100 1.00 -2.10 -16.54
CA LEU A 100 1.93 -3.14 -17.00
C LEU A 100 3.33 -2.57 -17.28
N LEU A 101 3.40 -1.37 -17.87
CA LEU A 101 4.69 -0.73 -18.13
C LEU A 101 5.44 -0.44 -16.84
N LYS A 102 4.74 0.01 -15.80
CA LYS A 102 5.37 0.25 -14.51
C LYS A 102 5.91 -1.03 -13.89
N LEU A 103 5.17 -2.12 -13.97
CA LEU A 103 5.63 -3.41 -13.47
C LEU A 103 6.85 -3.91 -14.23
N GLN A 104 6.85 -3.76 -15.56
CA GLN A 104 7.96 -4.18 -16.40
C GLN A 104 9.24 -3.41 -16.11
N ASN A 105 9.13 -2.13 -15.80
CA ASN A 105 10.29 -1.28 -15.54
C ASN A 105 10.99 -1.58 -14.22
N HIS A 106 10.40 -2.41 -13.38
CA HIS A 106 10.95 -2.77 -12.07
C HIS A 106 11.53 -4.18 -12.03
N HIS A 107 11.65 -4.81 -13.17
CA HIS A 107 12.24 -6.15 -13.24
C HIS A 107 13.74 -6.14 -13.50
#